data_26ceb1f3f9f7ff4775ac165ba17c49d0
#
_entry.id   26ceb1f3f9f7ff4775ac165ba17c49d0
#
_cell.length_a   1.000
_cell.length_b   1.000
_cell.length_c   1.000
_cell.angle_alpha   90.00
_cell.angle_beta   90.00
_cell.angle_gamma   90.00
#
_symmetry.space_group_name_H-M   'P 1'
#
loop_
_entity.id
_entity.type
_entity.pdbx_description
1 polymer ?
#
loop_
_entity_poly.entity_id
_entity_poly.type
_entity_poly.pdbx_seq_one_letter_code
_entity_poly.pdbx_strand_id
1 'polypeptide(L)'
;MAAQYVFVTHWRLRATAQEVFDVLADPFGLARWWPSVYLDVKELQPPDPRTGRGRVVGLYTKGWLPYTLRWNFTVTESTPPTGFKLVAHGDFEGTGAWKLKQDGDFVDVEYDWRISAEKALLRYGTFIFRPIFAANHRWAMARGEQSLELELRRPRAANAAERAAVPAPPGPTFAR
;
A
#
# COMPACT_ATOMS: atom_id res chain seq x y z
N MET A 1 4.93 26.50 6.27
CA MET A 1 4.38 25.25 6.84
C MET A 1 4.27 24.24 5.71
N ALA A 2 4.68 22.99 5.93
CA ALA A 2 4.54 21.92 4.95
C ALA A 2 3.04 21.64 4.72
N ALA A 3 2.67 21.37 3.46
CA ALA A 3 1.30 21.00 3.13
C ALA A 3 1.00 19.59 3.69
N GLN A 4 -0.01 19.48 4.52
CA GLN A 4 -0.44 18.21 5.08
C GLN A 4 -1.63 17.66 4.30
N TYR A 5 -1.55 16.39 3.91
CA TYR A 5 -2.61 15.63 3.25
C TYR A 5 -3.03 14.47 4.14
N VAL A 6 -4.33 14.29 4.31
CA VAL A 6 -4.92 13.18 5.04
C VAL A 6 -5.84 12.42 4.10
N PHE A 7 -5.58 11.13 3.94
CA PHE A 7 -6.38 10.23 3.12
C PHE A 7 -6.84 9.06 3.97
N VAL A 8 -8.16 8.84 4.01
CA VAL A 8 -8.74 7.66 4.64
C VAL A 8 -9.40 6.84 3.54
N THR A 9 -9.01 5.58 3.45
CA THR A 9 -9.51 4.64 2.45
C THR A 9 -10.16 3.46 3.14
N HIS A 10 -11.28 3.01 2.61
CA HIS A 10 -12.00 1.84 3.09
C HIS A 10 -12.10 0.80 1.97
N TRP A 11 -11.75 -0.44 2.29
CA TRP A 11 -11.97 -1.61 1.43
C TRP A 11 -12.87 -2.61 2.16
N ARG A 12 -13.61 -3.39 1.39
CA ARG A 12 -14.38 -4.51 1.92
C ARG A 12 -14.11 -5.76 1.08
N LEU A 13 -13.44 -6.74 1.69
CA LEU A 13 -12.92 -7.92 1.01
C LEU A 13 -13.57 -9.18 1.58
N ARG A 14 -13.96 -10.11 0.70
CA ARG A 14 -14.43 -11.43 1.14
C ARG A 14 -13.22 -12.31 1.49
N ALA A 15 -12.83 -12.27 2.77
CA ALA A 15 -11.64 -12.93 3.29
C ALA A 15 -11.70 -13.02 4.81
N THR A 16 -10.72 -13.70 5.41
CA THR A 16 -10.42 -13.57 6.83
C THR A 16 -9.45 -12.41 7.07
N ALA A 17 -9.51 -11.79 8.25
CA ALA A 17 -8.56 -10.75 8.63
C ALA A 17 -7.11 -11.23 8.58
N GLN A 18 -6.85 -12.51 8.89
CA GLN A 18 -5.53 -13.11 8.80
C GLN A 18 -5.02 -13.16 7.35
N GLU A 19 -5.83 -13.62 6.39
CA GLU A 19 -5.44 -13.67 4.98
C GLU A 19 -5.08 -12.28 4.45
N VAL A 20 -5.88 -11.27 4.77
CA VAL A 20 -5.63 -9.88 4.35
C VAL A 20 -4.38 -9.33 5.03
N PHE A 21 -4.23 -9.58 6.34
CA PHE A 21 -3.06 -9.14 7.10
C PHE A 21 -1.78 -9.73 6.53
N ASP A 22 -1.74 -11.03 6.25
CA ASP A 22 -0.55 -11.73 5.75
C ASP A 22 -0.08 -11.16 4.40
N VAL A 23 -1.00 -10.77 3.52
CA VAL A 23 -0.65 -10.14 2.24
C VAL A 23 -0.16 -8.70 2.44
N LEU A 24 -0.84 -7.90 3.26
CA LEU A 24 -0.47 -6.50 3.50
C LEU A 24 0.82 -6.35 4.30
N ALA A 25 1.11 -7.28 5.21
CA ALA A 25 2.30 -7.27 6.06
C ALA A 25 3.56 -7.81 5.36
N ASP A 26 3.42 -8.40 4.16
CA ASP A 26 4.54 -8.79 3.30
C ASP A 26 4.89 -7.69 2.30
N PRO A 27 5.89 -6.83 2.58
CA PRO A 27 6.26 -5.76 1.67
C PRO A 27 6.87 -6.26 0.36
N PHE A 28 7.52 -7.43 0.37
CA PHE A 28 8.22 -7.94 -0.82
C PHE A 28 7.25 -8.48 -1.88
N GLY A 29 6.03 -8.82 -1.48
CA GLY A 29 4.95 -9.16 -2.40
C GLY A 29 4.37 -7.97 -3.17
N LEU A 30 4.53 -6.73 -2.69
CA LEU A 30 3.86 -5.53 -3.22
C LEU A 30 4.06 -5.33 -4.72
N ALA A 31 5.30 -5.43 -5.22
CA ALA A 31 5.58 -5.25 -6.66
C ALA A 31 4.95 -6.36 -7.53
N ARG A 32 4.65 -7.51 -6.96
CA ARG A 32 4.03 -8.65 -7.64
C ARG A 32 2.51 -8.54 -7.67
N TRP A 33 1.89 -8.26 -6.50
CA TRP A 33 0.43 -8.26 -6.44
C TRP A 33 -0.20 -6.88 -6.64
N TRP A 34 0.55 -5.78 -6.44
CA TRP A 34 0.08 -4.41 -6.68
C TRP A 34 1.02 -3.63 -7.65
N PRO A 35 1.30 -4.16 -8.84
CA PRO A 35 2.29 -3.58 -9.77
C PRO A 35 1.86 -2.25 -10.38
N SER A 36 0.57 -1.90 -10.31
CA SER A 36 0.09 -0.59 -10.77
C SER A 36 0.66 0.58 -9.97
N VAL A 37 1.10 0.34 -8.75
CA VAL A 37 1.64 1.35 -7.83
C VAL A 37 3.08 1.05 -7.44
N TYR A 38 3.41 -0.18 -7.08
CA TYR A 38 4.74 -0.57 -6.61
C TYR A 38 5.56 -1.15 -7.75
N LEU A 39 6.54 -0.37 -8.21
CA LEU A 39 7.41 -0.73 -9.34
C LEU A 39 8.63 -1.54 -8.89
N ASP A 40 9.15 -1.25 -7.70
CA ASP A 40 10.28 -1.95 -7.10
C ASP A 40 10.22 -1.85 -5.57
N VAL A 41 10.67 -2.90 -4.89
CA VAL A 41 10.72 -3.01 -3.43
C VAL A 41 12.05 -3.61 -3.02
N LYS A 42 12.75 -2.96 -2.09
CA LYS A 42 14.06 -3.40 -1.59
C LYS A 42 14.14 -3.34 -0.09
N GLU A 43 14.74 -4.36 0.54
CA GLU A 43 15.14 -4.25 1.92
C GLU A 43 16.36 -3.34 2.03
N LEU A 44 16.25 -2.26 2.79
CA LEU A 44 17.36 -1.33 3.07
C LEU A 44 18.03 -1.66 4.40
N GLN A 45 17.26 -2.16 5.37
CA GLN A 45 17.73 -2.59 6.66
C GLN A 45 16.91 -3.81 7.12
N PRO A 46 17.56 -4.92 7.47
CA PRO A 46 16.86 -6.08 8.04
C PRO A 46 16.31 -5.74 9.44
N PRO A 47 15.30 -6.48 9.90
CA PRO A 47 14.78 -6.31 11.25
C PRO A 47 15.80 -6.78 12.29
N ASP A 48 15.70 -6.23 13.50
CA ASP A 48 16.41 -6.76 14.65
C ASP A 48 16.01 -8.24 14.87
N PRO A 49 16.97 -9.17 14.89
CA PRO A 49 16.65 -10.60 14.94
C PRO A 49 15.97 -11.05 16.25
N ARG A 50 16.05 -10.25 17.31
CA ARG A 50 15.42 -10.56 18.60
C ARG A 50 14.02 -10.00 18.72
N THR A 51 13.76 -8.84 18.12
CA THR A 51 12.49 -8.11 18.30
C THR A 51 11.62 -8.08 17.04
N GLY A 52 12.19 -8.40 15.87
CA GLY A 52 11.52 -8.27 14.56
C GLY A 52 11.24 -6.83 14.14
N ARG A 53 11.72 -5.85 14.90
CA ARG A 53 11.49 -4.41 14.63
C ARG A 53 12.64 -3.78 13.87
N GLY A 54 12.41 -2.58 13.35
CA GLY A 54 13.44 -1.76 12.72
C GLY A 54 13.74 -2.13 11.27
N ARG A 55 12.95 -3.04 10.65
CA ARG A 55 13.04 -3.27 9.20
C ARG A 55 12.75 -1.98 8.46
N VAL A 56 13.63 -1.61 7.53
CA VAL A 56 13.42 -0.49 6.62
C VAL A 56 13.28 -1.03 5.20
N VAL A 57 12.17 -0.69 4.55
CA VAL A 57 11.85 -1.12 3.20
C VAL A 57 11.81 0.09 2.27
N GLY A 58 12.65 0.08 1.25
CA GLY A 58 12.66 1.06 0.20
C GLY A 58 11.66 0.74 -0.91
N LEU A 59 10.94 1.74 -1.34
CA LEU A 59 9.88 1.64 -2.33
C LEU A 59 10.13 2.58 -3.50
N TYR A 60 9.89 2.08 -4.72
CA TYR A 60 9.79 2.87 -5.92
C TYR A 60 8.37 2.76 -6.45
N THR A 61 7.63 3.87 -6.41
CA THR A 61 6.18 3.87 -6.63
C THR A 61 5.74 4.92 -7.63
N LYS A 62 4.55 4.73 -8.17
CA LYS A 62 3.83 5.71 -8.97
C LYS A 62 2.33 5.59 -8.76
N GLY A 63 1.59 6.63 -9.15
CA GLY A 63 0.16 6.58 -9.39
C GLY A 63 -0.16 6.65 -10.89
N TRP A 64 -1.30 7.21 -11.26
CA TRP A 64 -1.63 7.48 -12.66
C TRP A 64 -0.94 8.74 -13.21
N LEU A 65 -0.45 9.62 -12.33
CA LEU A 65 0.30 10.81 -12.73
C LEU A 65 1.67 10.43 -13.31
N PRO A 66 2.23 11.23 -14.25
CA PRO A 66 3.46 10.91 -14.95
C PRO A 66 4.74 11.21 -14.14
N TYR A 67 4.76 10.86 -12.87
CA TYR A 67 5.95 10.93 -12.02
C TYR A 67 6.04 9.72 -11.11
N THR A 68 7.22 9.49 -10.58
CA THR A 68 7.52 8.41 -9.65
C THR A 68 8.00 8.98 -8.32
N LEU A 69 7.85 8.20 -7.26
CA LEU A 69 8.26 8.54 -5.90
C LEU A 69 9.21 7.47 -5.36
N ARG A 70 10.27 7.92 -4.69
CA ARG A 70 11.19 7.09 -3.93
C ARG A 70 11.03 7.41 -2.46
N TRP A 71 10.68 6.43 -1.70
CA TRP A 71 10.48 6.56 -0.26
C TRP A 71 10.76 5.24 0.44
N ASN A 72 10.84 5.28 1.73
CA ASN A 72 11.00 4.09 2.56
C ASN A 72 10.03 4.13 3.72
N PHE A 73 9.78 2.98 4.31
CA PHE A 73 8.98 2.91 5.53
C PHE A 73 9.60 1.96 6.56
N THR A 74 9.23 2.22 7.81
CA THR A 74 9.49 1.34 8.95
C THR A 74 8.18 1.03 9.65
N VAL A 75 7.91 -0.24 9.92
CA VAL A 75 6.75 -0.63 10.75
C VAL A 75 7.07 -0.31 12.21
N THR A 76 6.25 0.52 12.82
CA THR A 76 6.41 0.97 14.21
C THR A 76 5.61 0.13 15.20
N GLU A 77 4.44 -0.34 14.79
CA GLU A 77 3.57 -1.20 15.58
C GLU A 77 2.97 -2.29 14.67
N SER A 78 2.79 -3.49 15.21
CA SER A 78 2.11 -4.58 14.52
C SER A 78 1.28 -5.39 15.51
N THR A 79 0.01 -5.57 15.21
CA THR A 79 -0.96 -6.32 16.02
C THR A 79 -1.74 -7.27 15.11
N PRO A 80 -1.13 -8.41 14.72
CA PRO A 80 -1.82 -9.38 13.86
C PRO A 80 -3.07 -9.96 14.53
N PRO A 81 -4.15 -10.20 13.78
CA PRO A 81 -4.40 -9.83 12.38
C PRO A 81 -5.13 -8.48 12.23
N THR A 82 -5.15 -7.64 13.28
CA THR A 82 -6.01 -6.45 13.37
C THR A 82 -5.41 -5.19 12.76
N GLY A 83 -4.08 -5.17 12.51
CA GLY A 83 -3.46 -4.07 11.78
C GLY A 83 -2.00 -3.80 12.14
N PHE A 84 -1.47 -2.75 11.55
CA PHE A 84 -0.11 -2.27 11.79
C PHE A 84 0.02 -0.78 11.45
N LYS A 85 1.04 -0.13 12.03
CA LYS A 85 1.38 1.27 11.77
C LYS A 85 2.79 1.37 11.19
N LEU A 86 3.00 2.38 10.39
CA LEU A 86 4.29 2.67 9.76
C LEU A 86 4.59 4.16 9.73
N VAL A 87 5.86 4.48 9.66
CA VAL A 87 6.37 5.82 9.32
C VAL A 87 7.06 5.74 7.97
N ALA A 88 6.92 6.80 7.18
CA ALA A 88 7.48 6.91 5.84
C ALA A 88 8.40 8.12 5.73
N HIS A 89 9.52 7.96 5.00
CA HIS A 89 10.53 8.98 4.74
C HIS A 89 10.98 8.94 3.29
N GLY A 90 11.39 10.08 2.75
CA GLY A 90 11.95 10.16 1.40
C GLY A 90 11.39 11.33 0.59
N ASP A 91 10.78 11.06 -0.55
CA ASP A 91 10.16 12.12 -1.37
C ASP A 91 9.02 12.84 -0.65
N PHE A 92 8.54 12.28 0.44
CA PHE A 92 7.60 12.85 1.41
C PHE A 92 7.84 12.22 2.79
N GLU A 93 7.32 12.88 3.82
CA GLU A 93 7.27 12.36 5.18
C GLU A 93 5.83 11.96 5.51
N GLY A 94 5.64 10.87 6.23
CA GLY A 94 4.27 10.45 6.52
C GLY A 94 4.12 9.36 7.57
N THR A 95 2.87 9.09 7.89
CA THR A 95 2.46 7.99 8.77
C THR A 95 1.30 7.22 8.14
N GLY A 96 1.32 5.92 8.25
CA GLY A 96 0.26 5.04 7.78
C GLY A 96 -0.26 4.15 8.91
N ALA A 97 -1.56 3.94 8.93
CA ALA A 97 -2.19 3.00 9.86
C ALA A 97 -3.20 2.12 9.11
N TRP A 98 -2.92 0.84 9.06
CA TRP A 98 -3.83 -0.18 8.57
C TRP A 98 -4.61 -0.76 9.74
N LYS A 99 -5.94 -0.83 9.60
CA LYS A 99 -6.84 -1.47 10.56
C LYS A 99 -7.73 -2.45 9.82
N LEU A 100 -7.85 -3.65 10.36
CA LEU A 100 -8.63 -4.75 9.80
C LEU A 100 -9.66 -5.20 10.84
N LYS A 101 -10.91 -5.29 10.42
CA LYS A 101 -12.01 -5.76 11.27
C LYS A 101 -12.78 -6.85 10.55
N GLN A 102 -12.85 -8.04 11.16
CA GLN A 102 -13.69 -9.13 10.63
C GLN A 102 -15.17 -8.79 10.83
N ASP A 103 -15.96 -8.99 9.77
CA ASP A 103 -17.41 -8.86 9.77
C ASP A 103 -18.04 -10.02 8.96
N GLY A 104 -18.36 -11.11 9.65
CA GLY A 104 -18.82 -12.34 9.02
C GLY A 104 -17.80 -12.87 8.01
N ASP A 105 -18.23 -13.06 6.75
CA ASP A 105 -17.37 -13.52 5.65
C ASP A 105 -16.48 -12.42 5.06
N PHE A 106 -16.58 -11.19 5.56
CA PHE A 106 -15.87 -10.04 5.02
C PHE A 106 -14.91 -9.43 6.04
N VAL A 107 -13.91 -8.75 5.51
CA VAL A 107 -12.99 -7.90 6.28
C VAL A 107 -13.19 -6.45 5.84
N ASP A 108 -13.50 -5.59 6.80
CA ASP A 108 -13.45 -4.15 6.61
C ASP A 108 -12.02 -3.69 6.88
N VAL A 109 -11.41 -3.05 5.88
CA VAL A 109 -10.05 -2.53 5.94
C VAL A 109 -10.12 -1.01 5.90
N GLU A 110 -9.50 -0.35 6.88
CA GLU A 110 -9.29 1.09 6.91
C GLU A 110 -7.80 1.40 6.78
N TYR A 111 -7.45 2.29 5.86
CA TYR A 111 -6.10 2.83 5.76
C TYR A 111 -6.12 4.34 5.98
N ASP A 112 -5.58 4.80 7.10
CA ASP A 112 -5.34 6.21 7.41
C ASP A 112 -3.91 6.55 6.96
N TRP A 113 -3.80 7.38 5.92
CA TRP A 113 -2.53 7.81 5.33
C TRP A 113 -2.38 9.31 5.46
N ARG A 114 -1.37 9.74 6.20
CA ARG A 114 -1.08 11.15 6.46
C ARG A 114 0.31 11.48 5.96
N ILE A 115 0.41 12.40 5.02
CA ILE A 115 1.66 12.82 4.44
C ILE A 115 1.87 14.33 4.54
N SER A 116 3.11 14.72 4.73
CA SER A 116 3.56 16.09 4.56
C SER A 116 4.61 16.12 3.45
N ALA A 117 4.42 17.01 2.49
CA ALA A 117 5.31 17.12 1.34
C ALA A 117 6.05 18.46 1.39
N GLU A 118 7.38 18.37 1.46
CA GLU A 118 8.24 19.55 1.52
C GLU A 118 8.73 20.03 0.15
N LYS A 119 8.57 19.21 -0.90
CA LYS A 119 8.98 19.61 -2.26
C LYS A 119 8.28 20.89 -2.67
N ALA A 120 9.04 21.84 -3.21
CA ALA A 120 8.57 23.19 -3.59
C ALA A 120 7.33 23.15 -4.50
N LEU A 121 7.28 22.19 -5.44
CA LEU A 121 6.13 22.00 -6.34
C LEU A 121 4.82 21.70 -5.58
N LEU A 122 4.90 20.92 -4.51
CA LEU A 122 3.75 20.56 -3.66
C LEU A 122 3.39 21.69 -2.68
N ARG A 123 4.35 22.55 -2.36
CA ARG A 123 4.18 23.67 -1.42
C ARG A 123 3.50 24.89 -2.04
N TYR A 124 3.81 25.23 -3.29
CA TYR A 124 3.27 26.42 -3.96
C TYR A 124 1.95 26.20 -4.70
N GLY A 125 1.61 24.96 -5.03
CA GLY A 125 0.39 24.59 -5.76
C GLY A 125 -0.68 23.90 -4.92
N THR A 126 -0.59 23.91 -3.58
CA THR A 126 -1.35 23.06 -2.67
C THR A 126 -2.87 23.12 -2.91
N PHE A 127 -3.43 24.30 -3.14
CA PHE A 127 -4.87 24.45 -3.32
C PHE A 127 -5.35 23.88 -4.66
N ILE A 128 -4.60 24.13 -5.74
CA ILE A 128 -4.94 23.69 -7.10
C ILE A 128 -4.67 22.21 -7.29
N PHE A 129 -3.55 21.70 -6.75
CA PHE A 129 -3.12 20.32 -6.96
C PHE A 129 -3.70 19.33 -5.96
N ARG A 130 -4.25 19.80 -4.82
CA ARG A 130 -4.84 18.92 -3.80
C ARG A 130 -5.90 17.95 -4.35
N PRO A 131 -6.88 18.38 -5.16
CA PRO A 131 -7.87 17.46 -5.73
C PRO A 131 -7.24 16.45 -6.72
N ILE A 132 -6.18 16.84 -7.43
CA ILE A 132 -5.45 15.96 -8.36
C ILE A 132 -4.70 14.88 -7.58
N PHE A 133 -3.98 15.25 -6.52
CA PHE A 133 -3.30 14.27 -5.66
C PHE A 133 -4.28 13.35 -4.94
N ALA A 134 -5.41 13.89 -4.49
CA ALA A 134 -6.47 13.07 -3.89
C ALA A 134 -7.06 12.09 -4.91
N ALA A 135 -7.27 12.50 -6.16
CA ALA A 135 -7.72 11.64 -7.24
C ALA A 135 -6.68 10.55 -7.57
N ASN A 136 -5.40 10.93 -7.62
CA ASN A 136 -4.29 9.98 -7.84
C ASN A 136 -4.22 8.93 -6.71
N HIS A 137 -4.36 9.35 -5.46
CA HIS A 137 -4.38 8.44 -4.31
C HIS A 137 -5.59 7.50 -4.37
N ARG A 138 -6.80 8.01 -4.61
CA ARG A 138 -8.01 7.19 -4.76
C ARG A 138 -7.87 6.15 -5.86
N TRP A 139 -7.30 6.54 -7.01
CA TRP A 139 -7.02 5.63 -8.10
C TRP A 139 -6.05 4.52 -7.65
N ALA A 140 -4.94 4.89 -7.00
CA ALA A 140 -3.96 3.94 -6.51
C ALA A 140 -4.60 2.92 -5.55
N MET A 141 -5.41 3.40 -4.61
CA MET A 141 -6.09 2.56 -3.62
C MET A 141 -7.15 1.65 -4.25
N ALA A 142 -7.91 2.12 -5.24
CA ALA A 142 -8.86 1.28 -5.98
C ALA A 142 -8.16 0.15 -6.76
N ARG A 143 -6.98 0.44 -7.35
CA ARG A 143 -6.14 -0.59 -7.97
C ARG A 143 -5.60 -1.58 -6.95
N GLY A 144 -5.29 -1.11 -5.74
CA GLY A 144 -4.85 -1.96 -4.63
C GLY A 144 -5.93 -2.94 -4.20
N GLU A 145 -7.14 -2.48 -3.99
CA GLU A 145 -8.29 -3.33 -3.63
C GLU A 145 -8.53 -4.42 -4.69
N GLN A 146 -8.62 -4.04 -5.96
CA GLN A 146 -8.77 -4.98 -7.08
C GLN A 146 -7.64 -6.01 -7.12
N SER A 147 -6.41 -5.57 -6.93
CA SER A 147 -5.23 -6.43 -6.97
C SER A 147 -5.20 -7.40 -5.78
N LEU A 148 -5.60 -6.92 -4.60
CA LEU A 148 -5.66 -7.74 -3.38
C LEU A 148 -6.75 -8.83 -3.49
N GLU A 149 -7.91 -8.52 -4.05
CA GLU A 149 -8.94 -9.53 -4.35
C GLU A 149 -8.41 -10.66 -5.24
N LEU A 150 -7.65 -10.31 -6.28
CA LEU A 150 -7.03 -11.30 -7.16
C LEU A 150 -5.96 -12.12 -6.43
N GLU A 151 -5.16 -11.47 -5.59
CA GLU A 151 -4.12 -12.15 -4.81
C GLU A 151 -4.73 -13.14 -3.80
N LEU A 152 -5.81 -12.77 -3.12
CA LEU A 152 -6.52 -13.64 -2.18
C LEU A 152 -7.20 -14.86 -2.85
N ARG A 153 -7.50 -14.78 -4.15
CA ARG A 153 -8.06 -15.90 -4.92
C ARG A 153 -7.02 -16.96 -5.25
N ARG A 154 -5.74 -16.62 -5.40
CA ARG A 154 -4.68 -17.54 -5.83
C ARG A 154 -4.43 -18.70 -4.86
N PRO A 155 -4.27 -18.50 -3.55
CA PRO A 155 -4.09 -19.60 -2.60
C PRO A 155 -5.34 -20.46 -2.41
N ARG A 156 -6.52 -19.94 -2.75
CA ARG A 156 -7.80 -20.66 -2.64
C ARG A 156 -8.11 -21.56 -3.84
N ALA A 157 -7.33 -21.44 -4.92
CA ALA A 157 -7.49 -22.26 -6.11
C ALA A 157 -7.21 -23.75 -5.78
N ALA A 158 -8.12 -24.63 -6.17
CA ALA A 158 -8.05 -26.07 -5.86
C ALA A 158 -6.90 -26.78 -6.58
N ASN A 159 -6.45 -26.24 -7.71
CA ASN A 159 -5.38 -26.81 -8.53
C ASN A 159 -4.61 -25.74 -9.32
N ALA A 160 -3.55 -26.16 -9.99
CA ALA A 160 -2.67 -25.27 -10.75
C ALA A 160 -3.39 -24.58 -11.92
N ALA A 161 -4.36 -25.25 -12.57
CA ALA A 161 -5.10 -24.66 -13.68
C ALA A 161 -6.01 -23.52 -13.20
N GLU A 162 -6.74 -23.71 -12.10
CA GLU A 162 -7.54 -22.66 -11.49
C GLU A 162 -6.68 -21.48 -11.01
N ARG A 163 -5.52 -21.77 -10.42
CA ARG A 163 -4.57 -20.73 -10.02
C ARG A 163 -4.08 -19.92 -11.21
N ALA A 164 -3.76 -20.57 -12.32
CA ALA A 164 -3.34 -19.91 -13.56
C ALA A 164 -4.48 -19.13 -14.23
N ALA A 165 -5.74 -19.52 -14.00
CA ALA A 165 -6.90 -18.80 -14.51
C ALA A 165 -7.23 -17.51 -13.74
N VAL A 166 -6.65 -17.28 -12.55
CA VAL A 166 -6.79 -15.99 -11.85
C VAL A 166 -6.10 -14.90 -12.66
N PRO A 167 -6.81 -13.83 -13.07
CA PRO A 167 -6.24 -12.77 -13.87
C PRO A 167 -5.00 -12.14 -13.24
N ALA A 168 -4.10 -11.64 -14.07
CA ALA A 168 -2.99 -10.82 -13.59
C ALA A 168 -3.52 -9.50 -13.00
N PRO A 169 -2.88 -8.96 -11.94
CA PRO A 169 -3.25 -7.66 -11.41
C PRO A 169 -3.00 -6.54 -12.44
N PRO A 170 -3.75 -5.43 -12.37
CA PRO A 170 -3.55 -4.30 -13.26
C PRO A 170 -2.12 -3.76 -13.17
N GLY A 171 -1.49 -3.56 -14.33
CA GLY A 171 -0.16 -2.97 -14.44
C GLY A 171 -0.15 -1.44 -14.28
N PRO A 172 1.04 -0.82 -14.32
CA PRO A 172 1.21 0.62 -14.27
C PRO A 172 0.62 1.32 -15.52
N THR A 173 0.22 2.57 -15.37
CA THR A 173 -0.43 3.37 -16.43
C THR A 173 0.48 3.69 -17.62
N PHE A 174 1.79 3.74 -17.41
CA PHE A 174 2.79 3.96 -18.44
C PHE A 174 3.79 2.81 -18.41
N ALA A 175 4.03 2.19 -19.58
CA ALA A 175 5.16 1.30 -19.74
C ALA A 175 6.46 2.08 -19.50
N ARG A 176 7.45 1.42 -18.94
CA ARG A 176 8.83 1.94 -18.90
C ARG A 176 9.43 1.92 -20.27
#